data_0c75d63c079cffab29d4ad9f2880f31d
#
_entry.id   0c75d63c079cffab29d4ad9f2880f31d
#
_cell.length_a   1.000
_cell.length_b   1.000
_cell.length_c   1.000
_cell.angle_alpha   90.00
_cell.angle_beta   90.00
_cell.angle_gamma   90.00
#
_symmetry.space_group_name_H-M   'P 1'
#
loop_
_entity.id
_entity.type
_entity.pdbx_description
1 polymer ?
#
loop_
_entity_poly.entity_id
_entity_poly.type
_entity_poly.pdbx_seq_one_letter_code
_entity_poly.pdbx_strand_id
1 'polypeptide(L)'
;MLERFLEAYDAVLVLDTETTGISCRKDEIIELAVLKAGQADGALCELETMDEFIRLSEGRRLPDKIVELTGITEQMLLDDGIEKRLAAERFAAMFGGKTLIVAYNAQFDLCFLYYFLAQFGMADVLKGAQMLDALTVYKDRRPFPHKLCNAVDAYQLKTQNTHRAIDDARATLELLAAMEEERFR
;
A
#
# COMPACT_ATOMS: atom_id res chain seq x y z
N MET A 1 -18.84 -4.11 5.75
CA MET A 1 -17.50 -4.42 6.35
C MET A 1 -16.63 -3.17 6.33
N LEU A 2 -16.43 -2.58 5.17
CA LEU A 2 -15.62 -1.36 5.01
C LEU A 2 -16.21 -0.18 5.79
N GLU A 3 -17.52 0.07 5.72
CA GLU A 3 -18.19 1.07 6.55
C GLU A 3 -17.93 0.88 8.04
N ARG A 4 -18.01 -0.36 8.53
CA ARG A 4 -17.71 -0.68 9.93
C ARG A 4 -16.25 -0.42 10.29
N PHE A 5 -15.33 -0.58 9.34
CA PHE A 5 -13.93 -0.22 9.58
C PHE A 5 -13.77 1.29 9.65
N LEU A 6 -14.40 2.04 8.75
CA LEU A 6 -14.37 3.50 8.76
C LEU A 6 -14.99 4.10 10.04
N GLU A 7 -16.00 3.43 10.62
CA GLU A 7 -16.61 3.83 11.91
C GLU A 7 -15.77 3.38 13.12
N ALA A 8 -15.04 2.26 13.01
CA ALA A 8 -14.34 1.62 14.12
C ALA A 8 -12.89 2.09 14.32
N TYR A 9 -12.33 2.80 13.32
CA TYR A 9 -10.95 3.28 13.31
C TYR A 9 -10.89 4.78 13.02
N ASP A 10 -9.95 5.47 13.67
CA ASP A 10 -9.70 6.89 13.44
C ASP A 10 -8.98 7.13 12.11
N ALA A 11 -8.26 6.12 11.62
CA ALA A 11 -7.65 6.12 10.29
C ALA A 11 -7.70 4.72 9.68
N VAL A 12 -8.08 4.62 8.41
CA VAL A 12 -7.98 3.42 7.58
C VAL A 12 -7.01 3.75 6.44
N LEU A 13 -5.81 3.16 6.49
CA LEU A 13 -4.72 3.41 5.54
C LEU A 13 -4.62 2.21 4.60
N VAL A 14 -4.90 2.41 3.32
CA VAL A 14 -4.69 1.41 2.27
C VAL A 14 -3.40 1.73 1.57
N LEU A 15 -2.46 0.80 1.54
CA LEU A 15 -1.11 1.07 1.06
C LEU A 15 -0.58 -0.04 0.15
N ASP A 16 0.41 0.33 -0.62
CA ASP A 16 1.24 -0.57 -1.42
C ASP A 16 2.66 0.01 -1.55
N THR A 17 3.66 -0.84 -1.80
CA THR A 17 5.06 -0.45 -1.93
C THR A 17 5.71 -1.09 -3.14
N GLU A 18 6.42 -0.29 -3.95
CA GLU A 18 7.38 -0.82 -4.92
C GLU A 18 8.78 -0.80 -4.30
N THR A 19 9.55 -1.85 -4.59
CA THR A 19 10.82 -2.10 -3.91
C THR A 19 11.91 -2.56 -4.89
N THR A 20 13.18 -2.43 -4.50
CA THR A 20 14.31 -2.91 -5.32
C THR A 20 14.44 -4.43 -5.36
N GLY A 21 13.63 -5.16 -4.58
CA GLY A 21 13.65 -6.62 -4.50
C GLY A 21 12.74 -7.14 -3.41
N ILE A 22 12.92 -8.39 -2.98
CA ILE A 22 11.98 -9.08 -2.09
C ILE A 22 12.43 -9.17 -0.63
N SER A 23 13.62 -8.71 -0.31
CA SER A 23 14.20 -8.84 1.03
C SER A 23 14.12 -7.52 1.80
N CYS A 24 13.14 -7.37 2.68
CA CYS A 24 12.95 -6.16 3.49
C CYS A 24 14.15 -5.75 4.37
N ARG A 25 15.18 -6.61 4.49
CA ARG A 25 16.43 -6.28 5.20
C ARG A 25 17.56 -5.80 4.29
N LYS A 26 17.46 -6.05 2.98
CA LYS A 26 18.53 -5.78 2.01
C LYS A 26 18.08 -4.83 0.92
N ASP A 27 16.82 -4.90 0.57
CA ASP A 27 16.22 -4.10 -0.49
C ASP A 27 15.55 -2.86 0.06
N GLU A 28 15.25 -1.91 -0.80
CA GLU A 28 14.76 -0.57 -0.43
C GLU A 28 13.39 -0.32 -1.04
N ILE A 29 12.56 0.45 -0.34
CA ILE A 29 11.32 1.01 -0.91
C ILE A 29 11.72 2.12 -1.88
N ILE A 30 11.15 2.09 -3.09
CA ILE A 30 11.36 3.08 -4.15
C ILE A 30 10.09 3.87 -4.48
N GLU A 31 8.93 3.34 -4.16
CA GLU A 31 7.65 4.03 -4.21
C GLU A 31 6.82 3.61 -3.00
N LEU A 32 6.18 4.56 -2.34
CA LEU A 32 5.26 4.33 -1.23
C LEU A 32 3.98 5.09 -1.49
N ALA A 33 2.90 4.36 -1.72
CA ALA A 33 1.57 4.92 -1.83
C ALA A 33 0.71 4.56 -0.63
N VAL A 34 0.00 5.54 -0.09
CA VAL A 34 -0.93 5.38 1.03
C VAL A 34 -2.17 6.20 0.78
N LEU A 35 -3.32 5.56 0.82
CA LEU A 35 -4.63 6.18 0.74
C LEU A 35 -5.26 6.17 2.14
N LYS A 36 -5.63 7.32 2.66
CA LYS A 36 -6.49 7.40 3.84
C LYS A 36 -7.93 7.33 3.39
N ALA A 37 -8.54 6.18 3.59
CA ALA A 37 -9.93 5.94 3.20
C ALA A 37 -10.91 6.57 4.19
N GLY A 38 -12.02 7.10 3.66
CA GLY A 38 -13.11 7.67 4.43
C GLY A 38 -14.44 7.62 3.70
N GLN A 39 -15.43 8.32 4.23
CA GLN A 39 -16.73 8.46 3.60
C GLN A 39 -17.06 9.94 3.43
N ALA A 40 -17.62 10.29 2.26
CA ALA A 40 -18.26 11.56 2.00
C ALA A 40 -19.62 11.28 1.33
N ASP A 41 -20.70 11.88 1.87
CA ASP A 41 -22.06 11.70 1.39
C ASP A 41 -22.52 10.21 1.31
N GLY A 42 -22.01 9.37 2.21
CA GLY A 42 -22.26 7.93 2.24
C GLY A 42 -21.49 7.11 1.21
N ALA A 43 -20.64 7.73 0.40
CA ALA A 43 -19.78 7.06 -0.56
C ALA A 43 -18.35 6.96 -0.05
N LEU A 44 -17.69 5.84 -0.36
CA LEU A 44 -16.26 5.66 -0.10
C LEU A 44 -15.44 6.69 -0.89
N CYS A 45 -14.49 7.34 -0.22
CA CYS A 45 -13.61 8.33 -0.84
C CYS A 45 -12.19 8.26 -0.28
N GLU A 46 -11.26 8.86 -1.02
CA GLU A 46 -9.89 9.13 -0.58
C GLU A 46 -9.89 10.48 0.14
N LEU A 47 -9.63 10.50 1.46
CA LEU A 47 -9.55 11.73 2.25
C LEU A 47 -8.19 12.40 2.11
N GLU A 48 -7.14 11.60 2.05
CA GLU A 48 -5.75 12.01 1.95
C GLU A 48 -4.99 10.97 1.13
N THR A 49 -4.04 11.41 0.32
CA THR A 49 -3.21 10.55 -0.51
C THR A 49 -1.75 10.94 -0.36
N MET A 50 -0.91 9.97 -0.10
CA MET A 50 0.54 10.03 -0.22
C MET A 50 0.93 9.11 -1.36
N ASP A 51 1.67 9.63 -2.35
CA ASP A 51 2.22 8.86 -3.47
C ASP A 51 3.60 9.44 -3.78
N GLU A 52 4.64 8.78 -3.25
CA GLU A 52 5.98 9.35 -3.24
C GLU A 52 7.01 8.36 -3.77
N PHE A 53 7.78 8.79 -4.75
CA PHE A 53 9.05 8.16 -5.06
C PHE A 53 10.06 8.43 -3.95
N ILE A 54 10.89 7.43 -3.65
CA ILE A 54 11.90 7.50 -2.59
C ILE A 54 13.28 7.30 -3.20
N ARG A 55 14.18 8.24 -2.95
CA ARG A 55 15.55 8.17 -3.44
C ARG A 55 16.27 6.93 -2.94
N LEU A 56 17.01 6.29 -3.85
CA LEU A 56 17.93 5.20 -3.48
C LEU A 56 19.04 5.70 -2.55
N SER A 57 19.55 4.81 -1.72
CA SER A 57 20.79 5.06 -0.97
C SER A 57 21.97 5.25 -1.93
N GLU A 58 22.93 6.05 -1.51
CA GLU A 58 24.15 6.28 -2.28
C GLU A 58 24.84 4.95 -2.67
N GLY A 59 25.24 4.85 -3.93
CA GLY A 59 25.87 3.66 -4.50
C GLY A 59 24.93 2.48 -4.80
N ARG A 60 23.65 2.61 -4.50
CA ARG A 60 22.64 1.61 -4.91
C ARG A 60 22.25 1.80 -6.37
N ARG A 61 21.93 0.67 -7.00
CA ARG A 61 21.38 0.62 -8.36
C ARG A 61 20.02 -0.03 -8.35
N LEU A 62 19.18 0.43 -9.26
CA LEU A 62 17.88 -0.19 -9.49
C LEU A 62 18.06 -1.40 -10.43
N PRO A 63 17.66 -2.63 -10.02
CA PRO A 63 17.76 -3.78 -10.89
C PRO A 63 16.90 -3.64 -12.15
N ASP A 64 17.44 -4.01 -13.33
CA ASP A 64 16.72 -3.93 -14.62
C ASP A 64 15.34 -4.59 -14.56
N LYS A 65 15.25 -5.74 -13.89
CA LYS A 65 13.99 -6.46 -13.70
C LYS A 65 12.93 -5.63 -12.96
N ILE A 66 13.33 -4.77 -12.03
CA ILE A 66 12.40 -3.88 -11.31
C ILE A 66 11.95 -2.76 -12.25
N VAL A 67 12.88 -2.20 -13.03
CA VAL A 67 12.52 -1.20 -14.07
C VAL A 67 11.53 -1.78 -15.07
N GLU A 68 11.75 -3.00 -15.54
CA GLU A 68 10.84 -3.70 -16.46
C GLU A 68 9.44 -3.94 -15.85
N LEU A 69 9.40 -4.26 -14.54
CA LEU A 69 8.16 -4.56 -13.83
C LEU A 69 7.33 -3.32 -13.52
N THR A 70 7.97 -2.29 -12.98
CA THR A 70 7.29 -1.11 -12.40
C THR A 70 7.29 0.10 -13.33
N GLY A 71 8.18 0.12 -14.33
CA GLY A 71 8.44 1.30 -15.15
C GLY A 71 9.21 2.42 -14.43
N ILE A 72 9.53 2.25 -13.14
CA ILE A 72 10.28 3.23 -12.35
C ILE A 72 11.76 3.16 -12.75
N THR A 73 12.36 4.30 -13.02
CA THR A 73 13.77 4.41 -13.40
C THR A 73 14.60 5.11 -12.34
N GLU A 74 15.93 4.89 -12.33
CA GLU A 74 16.83 5.63 -11.44
C GLU A 74 16.71 7.16 -11.64
N GLN A 75 16.47 7.60 -12.88
CA GLN A 75 16.30 9.01 -13.17
C GLN A 75 15.04 9.60 -12.52
N MET A 76 13.91 8.87 -12.56
CA MET A 76 12.69 9.28 -11.86
C MET A 76 12.92 9.40 -10.35
N LEU A 77 13.62 8.42 -9.76
CA LEU A 77 13.93 8.46 -8.32
C LEU A 77 14.88 9.62 -7.96
N LEU A 78 15.74 10.03 -8.89
CA LEU A 78 16.66 11.15 -8.67
C LEU A 78 15.93 12.51 -8.81
N ASP A 79 15.09 12.65 -9.83
CA ASP A 79 14.43 13.92 -10.16
C ASP A 79 13.22 14.20 -9.24
N ASP A 80 12.36 13.20 -9.05
CA ASP A 80 11.08 13.34 -8.36
C ASP A 80 11.08 12.70 -6.96
N GLY A 81 12.07 11.85 -6.66
CA GLY A 81 12.13 11.14 -5.39
C GLY A 81 12.44 12.06 -4.21
N ILE A 82 11.77 11.80 -3.09
CA ILE A 82 12.04 12.51 -1.83
C ILE A 82 13.04 11.75 -0.96
N GLU A 83 13.59 12.44 0.02
CA GLU A 83 14.48 11.84 1.02
C GLU A 83 13.72 10.84 1.90
N LYS A 84 14.38 9.72 2.22
CA LYS A 84 13.79 8.63 3.02
C LYS A 84 13.20 9.10 4.35
N ARG A 85 13.90 10.01 5.05
CA ARG A 85 13.41 10.56 6.31
C ARG A 85 12.10 11.32 6.12
N LEU A 86 12.01 12.15 5.08
CA LEU A 86 10.81 12.91 4.77
C LEU A 86 9.63 11.98 4.43
N ALA A 87 9.88 10.91 3.66
CA ALA A 87 8.85 9.91 3.37
C ALA A 87 8.37 9.20 4.64
N ALA A 88 9.29 8.84 5.55
CA ALA A 88 8.96 8.23 6.83
C ALA A 88 8.12 9.18 7.73
N GLU A 89 8.45 10.46 7.77
CA GLU A 89 7.72 11.50 8.52
C GLU A 89 6.31 11.71 7.95
N ARG A 90 6.17 11.80 6.61
CA ARG A 90 4.86 11.92 5.94
C ARG A 90 3.99 10.70 6.20
N PHE A 91 4.56 9.51 6.06
CA PHE A 91 3.84 8.27 6.36
C PHE A 91 3.36 8.22 7.82
N ALA A 92 4.24 8.53 8.76
CA ALA A 92 3.88 8.55 10.19
C ALA A 92 2.77 9.57 10.51
N ALA A 93 2.73 10.70 9.80
CA ALA A 93 1.71 11.74 10.00
C ALA A 93 0.31 11.31 9.57
N MET A 94 0.17 10.28 8.70
CA MET A 94 -1.14 9.78 8.26
C MET A 94 -1.87 8.95 9.32
N PHE A 95 -1.16 8.50 10.38
CA PHE A 95 -1.76 7.70 11.43
C PHE A 95 -2.69 8.53 12.32
N GLY A 96 -3.82 7.92 12.70
CA GLY A 96 -4.71 8.43 13.74
C GLY A 96 -4.50 7.65 15.05
N GLY A 97 -5.40 7.84 16.02
CA GLY A 97 -5.36 7.13 17.31
C GLY A 97 -5.44 5.61 17.10
N LYS A 98 -6.59 5.11 16.68
CA LYS A 98 -6.80 3.71 16.32
C LYS A 98 -6.70 3.55 14.80
N THR A 99 -5.61 2.98 14.31
CA THR A 99 -5.34 2.86 12.88
C THR A 99 -5.50 1.41 12.39
N LEU A 100 -6.16 1.25 11.24
CA LEU A 100 -6.18 0.02 10.46
C LEU A 100 -5.30 0.20 9.21
N ILE A 101 -4.34 -0.68 9.03
CA ILE A 101 -3.54 -0.77 7.79
C ILE A 101 -4.11 -1.88 6.92
N VAL A 102 -4.32 -1.58 5.65
CA VAL A 102 -4.80 -2.52 4.63
C VAL A 102 -3.79 -2.58 3.49
N ALA A 103 -3.44 -3.78 3.04
CA ALA A 103 -2.64 -3.97 1.83
C ALA A 103 -2.99 -5.32 1.17
N TYR A 104 -2.54 -5.53 -0.06
CA TYR A 104 -2.66 -6.81 -0.75
C TYR A 104 -1.36 -7.60 -0.58
N ASN A 105 -1.37 -8.69 0.21
CA ASN A 105 -0.18 -9.35 0.74
C ASN A 105 0.57 -8.51 1.79
N ALA A 106 -0.19 -7.97 2.72
CA ALA A 106 0.23 -6.98 3.71
C ALA A 106 1.50 -7.32 4.51
N GLN A 107 1.84 -8.60 4.66
CA GLN A 107 3.07 -9.01 5.34
C GLN A 107 4.32 -8.50 4.60
N PHE A 108 4.27 -8.44 3.27
CA PHE A 108 5.37 -7.92 2.45
C PHE A 108 5.61 -6.44 2.77
N ASP A 109 4.60 -5.61 2.59
CA ASP A 109 4.70 -4.16 2.78
C ASP A 109 5.06 -3.79 4.22
N LEU A 110 4.42 -4.42 5.20
CA LEU A 110 4.71 -4.15 6.61
C LEU A 110 6.13 -4.54 7.02
N CYS A 111 6.70 -5.61 6.42
CA CYS A 111 8.10 -5.94 6.65
C CYS A 111 9.03 -4.83 6.15
N PHE A 112 8.81 -4.34 4.95
CA PHE A 112 9.59 -3.22 4.40
C PHE A 112 9.40 -1.94 5.20
N LEU A 113 8.16 -1.57 5.52
CA LEU A 113 7.84 -0.39 6.31
C LEU A 113 8.47 -0.42 7.70
N TYR A 114 8.46 -1.58 8.37
CA TYR A 114 9.10 -1.71 9.68
C TYR A 114 10.59 -1.37 9.62
N TYR A 115 11.34 -1.98 8.69
CA TYR A 115 12.78 -1.71 8.56
C TYR A 115 13.06 -0.31 8.04
N PHE A 116 12.23 0.21 7.16
CA PHE A 116 12.31 1.58 6.66
C PHE A 116 12.15 2.60 7.79
N LEU A 117 11.09 2.49 8.58
CA LEU A 117 10.82 3.40 9.70
C LEU A 117 11.85 3.26 10.84
N ALA A 118 12.33 2.03 11.08
CA ALA A 118 13.32 1.76 12.13
C ALA A 118 14.64 2.51 11.91
N GLN A 119 15.03 2.79 10.67
CA GLN A 119 16.21 3.60 10.35
C GLN A 119 16.15 5.01 10.96
N PHE A 120 14.94 5.51 11.20
CA PHE A 120 14.69 6.86 11.72
C PHE A 120 14.11 6.86 13.12
N GLY A 121 14.03 5.69 13.77
CA GLY A 121 13.43 5.56 15.12
C GLY A 121 11.90 5.72 15.13
N MET A 122 11.22 5.56 13.97
CA MET A 122 9.78 5.77 13.80
C MET A 122 8.97 4.47 13.74
N ALA A 123 9.59 3.28 13.87
CA ALA A 123 8.88 2.00 13.76
C ALA A 123 7.74 1.84 14.80
N ASP A 124 7.81 2.58 15.90
CA ASP A 124 6.80 2.55 16.95
C ASP A 124 5.42 3.03 16.49
N VAL A 125 5.31 3.79 15.40
CA VAL A 125 4.02 4.18 14.81
C VAL A 125 3.20 2.97 14.38
N LEU A 126 3.84 1.86 14.03
CA LEU A 126 3.18 0.62 13.67
C LEU A 126 2.64 -0.16 14.89
N LYS A 127 3.12 0.18 16.11
CA LYS A 127 2.64 -0.47 17.33
C LYS A 127 1.20 -0.06 17.62
N GLY A 128 0.34 -1.05 17.79
CA GLY A 128 -1.08 -0.82 18.05
C GLY A 128 -1.93 -0.59 16.80
N ALA A 129 -1.34 -0.40 15.62
CA ALA A 129 -2.10 -0.47 14.38
C ALA A 129 -2.57 -1.91 14.16
N GLN A 130 -3.82 -2.06 13.72
CA GLN A 130 -4.35 -3.35 13.27
C GLN A 130 -4.08 -3.50 11.77
N MET A 131 -4.08 -4.75 11.30
CA MET A 131 -3.79 -5.07 9.91
C MET A 131 -4.90 -5.92 9.31
N LEU A 132 -5.28 -5.59 8.07
CA LEU A 132 -6.12 -6.41 7.22
C LEU A 132 -5.36 -6.73 5.92
N ASP A 133 -5.15 -8.01 5.65
CA ASP A 133 -4.61 -8.48 4.38
C ASP A 133 -5.76 -8.80 3.41
N ALA A 134 -5.93 -7.96 2.40
CA ALA A 134 -6.96 -8.13 1.37
C ALA A 134 -6.78 -9.44 0.57
N LEU A 135 -5.54 -9.89 0.38
CA LEU A 135 -5.25 -11.19 -0.24
C LEU A 135 -5.86 -12.36 0.54
N THR A 136 -5.80 -12.32 1.87
CA THR A 136 -6.37 -13.38 2.72
C THR A 136 -7.90 -13.42 2.56
N VAL A 137 -8.55 -12.26 2.50
CA VAL A 137 -10.00 -12.17 2.25
C VAL A 137 -10.35 -12.68 0.85
N TYR A 138 -9.54 -12.35 -0.16
CA TYR A 138 -9.76 -12.80 -1.54
C TYR A 138 -9.61 -14.32 -1.67
N LYS A 139 -8.58 -14.91 -1.04
CA LYS A 139 -8.34 -16.36 -1.03
C LYS A 139 -9.51 -17.18 -0.46
N ASP A 140 -10.22 -16.62 0.52
CA ASP A 140 -11.41 -17.26 1.10
C ASP A 140 -12.61 -17.28 0.14
N ARG A 141 -12.59 -16.45 -0.90
CA ARG A 141 -13.73 -16.24 -1.81
C ARG A 141 -13.54 -16.77 -3.22
N ARG A 142 -12.31 -16.92 -3.65
CA ARG A 142 -11.99 -17.29 -5.03
C ARG A 142 -10.91 -18.36 -5.08
N PRO A 143 -10.99 -19.29 -6.05
CA PRO A 143 -9.93 -20.25 -6.29
C PRO A 143 -8.68 -19.56 -6.83
N PHE A 144 -7.52 -20.28 -6.75
CA PHE A 144 -6.28 -19.84 -7.39
C PHE A 144 -6.49 -19.56 -8.89
N PRO A 145 -5.82 -18.56 -9.47
CA PRO A 145 -4.69 -17.76 -8.94
C PRO A 145 -5.11 -16.54 -8.12
N HIS A 146 -4.19 -16.05 -7.25
CA HIS A 146 -4.50 -14.99 -6.27
C HIS A 146 -3.58 -13.76 -6.35
N LYS A 147 -3.08 -13.41 -7.54
CA LYS A 147 -2.41 -12.13 -7.75
C LYS A 147 -3.45 -11.00 -7.75
N LEU A 148 -3.03 -9.75 -7.46
CA LEU A 148 -3.94 -8.61 -7.48
C LEU A 148 -4.61 -8.43 -8.86
N CYS A 149 -3.89 -8.61 -9.96
CA CYS A 149 -4.47 -8.58 -11.31
C CYS A 149 -5.62 -9.60 -11.50
N ASN A 150 -5.50 -10.79 -10.89
CA ASN A 150 -6.57 -11.78 -10.96
C ASN A 150 -7.80 -11.36 -10.14
N ALA A 151 -7.59 -10.65 -9.02
CA ALA A 151 -8.68 -10.10 -8.24
C ALA A 151 -9.37 -8.94 -8.97
N VAL A 152 -8.59 -8.06 -9.62
CA VAL A 152 -9.09 -7.00 -10.50
C VAL A 152 -10.00 -7.57 -11.59
N ASP A 153 -9.53 -8.60 -12.30
CA ASP A 153 -10.33 -9.27 -13.35
C ASP A 153 -11.58 -9.94 -12.80
N ALA A 154 -11.45 -10.70 -11.70
CA ALA A 154 -12.54 -11.47 -11.10
C ALA A 154 -13.69 -10.59 -10.60
N TYR A 155 -13.38 -9.39 -10.12
CA TYR A 155 -14.36 -8.42 -9.63
C TYR A 155 -14.66 -7.30 -10.63
N GLN A 156 -14.04 -7.32 -11.82
CA GLN A 156 -14.22 -6.32 -12.88
C GLN A 156 -14.01 -4.89 -12.34
N LEU A 157 -12.94 -4.72 -11.58
CA LEU A 157 -12.60 -3.43 -10.97
C LEU A 157 -12.24 -2.39 -12.04
N LYS A 158 -12.47 -1.12 -11.74
CA LYS A 158 -12.15 -0.01 -12.66
C LYS A 158 -10.65 0.29 -12.65
N THR A 159 -10.06 0.27 -11.45
CA THR A 159 -8.62 0.47 -11.28
C THR A 159 -7.87 -0.78 -11.69
N GLN A 160 -6.81 -0.60 -12.47
CA GLN A 160 -5.96 -1.68 -12.95
C GLN A 160 -4.75 -1.88 -12.03
N ASN A 161 -4.25 -3.11 -11.95
CA ASN A 161 -2.94 -3.40 -11.36
C ASN A 161 -1.87 -3.05 -12.40
N THR A 162 -1.13 -1.97 -12.19
CA THR A 162 -0.13 -1.46 -13.14
C THR A 162 1.31 -1.62 -12.64
N HIS A 163 1.50 -2.18 -11.45
CA HIS A 163 2.76 -2.17 -10.72
C HIS A 163 3.27 -0.74 -10.43
N ARG A 164 2.32 0.16 -10.17
CA ARG A 164 2.54 1.45 -9.52
C ARG A 164 1.80 1.40 -8.20
N ALA A 165 2.51 1.72 -7.13
CA ALA A 165 1.98 1.55 -5.77
C ALA A 165 0.63 2.24 -5.58
N ILE A 166 0.43 3.43 -6.16
CA ILE A 166 -0.85 4.16 -6.04
C ILE A 166 -2.02 3.43 -6.71
N ASP A 167 -1.80 2.85 -7.89
CA ASP A 167 -2.84 2.12 -8.61
C ASP A 167 -3.18 0.82 -7.89
N ASP A 168 -2.17 0.12 -7.36
CA ASP A 168 -2.35 -1.14 -6.65
C ASP A 168 -3.02 -0.92 -5.29
N ALA A 169 -2.72 0.18 -4.59
CA ALA A 169 -3.46 0.59 -3.39
C ALA A 169 -4.93 0.92 -3.69
N ARG A 170 -5.22 1.64 -4.81
CA ARG A 170 -6.60 1.91 -5.26
C ARG A 170 -7.34 0.65 -5.64
N ALA A 171 -6.70 -0.25 -6.40
CA ALA A 171 -7.28 -1.55 -6.75
C ALA A 171 -7.61 -2.37 -5.49
N THR A 172 -6.75 -2.33 -4.48
CA THR A 172 -6.98 -3.00 -3.19
C THR A 172 -8.18 -2.41 -2.45
N LEU A 173 -8.34 -1.09 -2.44
CA LEU A 173 -9.50 -0.41 -1.84
C LEU A 173 -10.80 -0.77 -2.56
N GLU A 174 -10.82 -0.71 -3.90
CA GLU A 174 -11.97 -1.11 -4.72
C GLU A 174 -12.31 -2.59 -4.52
N LEU A 175 -11.31 -3.46 -4.44
CA LEU A 175 -11.49 -4.89 -4.18
C LEU A 175 -12.22 -5.14 -2.87
N LEU A 176 -11.81 -4.46 -1.79
CA LEU A 176 -12.48 -4.59 -0.49
C LEU A 176 -13.95 -4.16 -0.55
N ALA A 177 -14.25 -3.07 -1.25
CA ALA A 177 -15.62 -2.60 -1.45
C ALA A 177 -16.45 -3.62 -2.23
N ALA A 178 -15.92 -4.14 -3.35
CA ALA A 178 -16.57 -5.15 -4.17
C ALA A 178 -16.81 -6.47 -3.41
N MET A 179 -15.84 -6.91 -2.62
CA MET A 179 -15.99 -8.09 -1.75
C MET A 179 -17.02 -7.87 -0.64
N GLU A 180 -17.23 -6.65 -0.20
CA GLU A 180 -18.29 -6.33 0.76
C GLU A 180 -19.68 -6.44 0.14
N GLU A 181 -19.87 -5.85 -1.03
CA GLU A 181 -21.14 -5.90 -1.75
C GLU A 181 -21.57 -7.34 -2.08
N GLU A 182 -20.60 -8.22 -2.43
CA GLU A 182 -20.88 -9.63 -2.68
C GLU A 182 -21.48 -10.36 -1.48
N ARG A 183 -21.11 -9.97 -0.26
CA ARG A 183 -21.62 -10.58 0.98
C ARG A 183 -23.11 -10.32 1.22
N PHE A 184 -23.65 -9.28 0.62
CA PHE A 184 -25.03 -8.86 0.82
C PHE A 184 -25.96 -9.29 -0.33
N ARG A 185 -25.43 -10.00 -1.33
CA ARG A 185 -26.20 -10.64 -2.41
C ARG A 185 -26.40 -12.13 -2.13
#